data_503fedb4105a86e29aa9ac9e3bafd586
#
_entry.id   503fedb4105a86e29aa9ac9e3bafd586
#
_cell.length_a   1.000
_cell.length_b   1.000
_cell.length_c   1.000
_cell.angle_alpha   90.00
_cell.angle_beta   90.00
_cell.angle_gamma   90.00
#
_symmetry.space_group_name_H-M   'P 1'
#
loop_
_entity.id
_entity.type
_entity.pdbx_description
1 polymer ?
#
loop_
_entity_poly.entity_id
_entity_poly.type
_entity_poly.pdbx_seq_one_letter_code
_entity_poly.pdbx_strand_id
1 'polypeptide(L)'
;MLTVNNLSFSYGEVQALHSINIDVPQEQIVSIMGRNGVGKTTLMKNIVGLLKPSAGTIMLENQGIEKFPAHKRIRAGIGYVPQGRMIFPKLTVTENLRIGLVARQDGKVIPDEVLDLFPILQEMHNRMGGDLSGGQQQQLAIARALVLSLIHI
;
A
#
# COMPACT_ATOMS: atom_id res chain seq x y z
N MET A 1 -3.67 3.49 -13.49
CA MET A 1 -2.37 4.11 -13.87
C MET A 1 -1.92 5.10 -12.80
N LEU A 2 -0.64 5.05 -12.38
CA LEU A 2 -0.07 6.01 -11.44
C LEU A 2 1.10 6.74 -12.11
N THR A 3 1.12 8.08 -12.06
CA THR A 3 2.21 8.88 -12.61
C THR A 3 2.76 9.82 -11.54
N VAL A 4 4.07 9.87 -11.40
CA VAL A 4 4.80 10.77 -10.51
C VAL A 4 5.67 11.68 -11.38
N ASN A 5 5.50 13.00 -11.26
CA ASN A 5 6.24 13.97 -12.08
C ASN A 5 7.02 14.95 -11.20
N ASN A 6 8.34 15.03 -11.43
CA ASN A 6 9.27 15.96 -10.79
C ASN A 6 9.15 15.99 -9.26
N LEU A 7 8.89 14.82 -8.65
CA LEU A 7 8.66 14.71 -7.21
C LEU A 7 9.94 14.98 -6.44
N SER A 8 9.90 15.98 -5.56
CA SER A 8 10.99 16.33 -4.66
C SER A 8 10.53 16.30 -3.21
N PHE A 9 11.42 15.89 -2.31
CA PHE A 9 11.16 15.86 -0.89
C PHE A 9 12.42 16.04 -0.07
N SER A 10 12.33 16.79 1.05
CA SER A 10 13.42 17.01 1.99
C SER A 10 13.01 16.70 3.43
N TYR A 11 13.93 16.14 4.21
CA TYR A 11 13.85 16.06 5.66
C TYR A 11 14.61 17.28 6.23
N GLY A 12 13.86 18.33 6.61
CA GLY A 12 14.48 19.61 6.95
C GLY A 12 15.30 20.14 5.77
N GLU A 13 16.60 20.35 5.95
CA GLU A 13 17.49 20.85 4.91
C GLU A 13 18.07 19.73 4.01
N VAL A 14 17.90 18.46 4.39
CA VAL A 14 18.45 17.34 3.62
C VAL A 14 17.45 16.88 2.56
N GLN A 15 17.77 17.14 1.31
CA GLN A 15 16.96 16.69 0.18
C GLN A 15 17.15 15.18 -0.05
N ALA A 16 16.05 14.43 0.05
CA ALA A 16 16.03 12.99 -0.08
C ALA A 16 15.50 12.50 -1.44
N LEU A 17 14.67 13.31 -2.10
CA LEU A 17 14.18 13.03 -3.46
C LEU A 17 14.41 14.26 -4.34
N HIS A 18 14.98 14.04 -5.53
CA HIS A 18 15.35 15.08 -6.48
C HIS A 18 14.63 14.85 -7.80
N SER A 19 13.53 15.58 -8.05
CA SER A 19 12.78 15.57 -9.32
C SER A 19 12.51 14.17 -9.88
N ILE A 20 12.01 13.26 -9.06
CA ILE A 20 11.75 11.87 -9.43
C ILE A 20 10.56 11.81 -10.39
N ASN A 21 10.74 11.05 -11.47
CA ASN A 21 9.68 10.76 -12.45
C ASN A 21 9.48 9.25 -12.53
N ILE A 22 8.22 8.79 -12.42
CA ILE A 22 7.84 7.38 -12.49
C ILE A 22 6.48 7.28 -13.16
N ASP A 23 6.35 6.35 -14.09
CA ASP A 23 5.09 5.92 -14.65
C ASP A 23 4.85 4.45 -14.29
N VAL A 24 3.67 4.17 -13.76
CA VAL A 24 3.16 2.83 -13.52
C VAL A 24 1.92 2.67 -14.40
N PRO A 25 2.07 2.09 -15.60
CA PRO A 25 0.92 1.82 -16.48
C PRO A 25 -0.09 0.89 -15.82
N GLN A 26 -1.31 0.88 -16.32
CA GLN A 26 -2.33 -0.05 -15.86
C GLN A 26 -1.87 -1.50 -16.12
N GLU A 27 -2.20 -2.41 -15.20
CA GLU A 27 -1.89 -3.85 -15.28
C GLU A 27 -0.38 -4.18 -15.36
N GLN A 28 0.49 -3.24 -15.00
CA GLN A 28 1.94 -3.47 -15.00
C GLN A 28 2.54 -3.42 -13.60
N ILE A 29 3.64 -4.16 -13.44
CA ILE A 29 4.47 -4.14 -12.24
C ILE A 29 5.72 -3.32 -12.53
N VAL A 30 5.95 -2.28 -11.74
CA VAL A 30 7.17 -1.45 -11.79
C VAL A 30 8.02 -1.71 -10.55
N SER A 31 9.28 -2.10 -10.74
CA SER A 31 10.24 -2.30 -9.67
C SER A 31 11.17 -1.11 -9.49
N ILE A 32 11.30 -0.63 -8.25
CA ILE A 32 12.23 0.44 -7.89
C ILE A 32 13.47 -0.18 -7.26
N MET A 33 14.59 -0.14 -7.98
CA MET A 33 15.87 -0.69 -7.52
C MET A 33 16.82 0.41 -7.06
N GLY A 34 17.75 0.08 -6.17
CA GLY A 34 18.79 0.98 -5.69
C GLY A 34 19.35 0.57 -4.32
N ARG A 35 20.47 1.16 -3.94
CA ARG A 35 21.14 0.91 -2.64
C ARG A 35 20.25 1.34 -1.47
N ASN A 36 20.59 0.88 -0.27
CA ASN A 36 19.94 1.35 0.95
C ASN A 36 20.24 2.86 1.15
N GLY A 37 19.26 3.60 1.64
CA GLY A 37 19.40 5.03 1.91
C GLY A 37 19.13 5.96 0.71
N VAL A 38 18.97 5.46 -0.52
CA VAL A 38 18.77 6.30 -1.72
C VAL A 38 17.35 6.89 -1.87
N GLY A 39 16.49 6.76 -0.87
CA GLY A 39 15.16 7.39 -0.91
C GLY A 39 14.00 6.51 -1.34
N LYS A 40 14.18 5.19 -1.63
CA LYS A 40 13.08 4.30 -2.05
C LYS A 40 11.88 4.32 -1.10
N THR A 41 12.12 4.14 0.20
CA THR A 41 11.05 4.17 1.23
C THR A 41 10.43 5.56 1.35
N THR A 42 11.23 6.61 1.19
CA THR A 42 10.76 8.00 1.20
C THR A 42 9.82 8.26 0.02
N LEU A 43 10.17 7.75 -1.16
CA LEU A 43 9.31 7.83 -2.34
C LEU A 43 7.97 7.12 -2.11
N MET A 44 7.98 5.88 -1.62
CA MET A 44 6.74 5.16 -1.30
C MET A 44 5.90 5.91 -0.27
N LYS A 45 6.51 6.46 0.79
CA LYS A 45 5.80 7.27 1.80
C LYS A 45 5.19 8.55 1.22
N ASN A 46 5.83 9.17 0.23
CA ASN A 46 5.26 10.31 -0.49
C ASN A 46 4.06 9.87 -1.35
N ILE A 47 4.17 8.75 -2.09
CA ILE A 47 3.07 8.22 -2.92
C ILE A 47 1.84 7.89 -2.07
N VAL A 48 2.01 7.22 -0.92
CA VAL A 48 0.89 6.84 -0.05
C VAL A 48 0.38 7.97 0.86
N GLY A 49 1.03 9.14 0.86
CA GLY A 49 0.60 10.33 1.61
C GLY A 49 0.99 10.34 3.08
N LEU A 50 1.93 9.51 3.51
CA LEU A 50 2.56 9.57 4.85
C LEU A 50 3.59 10.71 4.94
N LEU A 51 4.13 11.14 3.81
CA LEU A 51 4.97 12.33 3.66
C LEU A 51 4.36 13.23 2.60
N LYS A 52 4.51 14.54 2.76
CA LYS A 52 4.03 15.54 1.80
C LYS A 52 5.20 15.99 0.94
N PRO A 53 5.15 15.85 -0.39
CA PRO A 53 6.23 16.32 -1.27
C PRO A 53 6.41 17.84 -1.16
N SER A 54 7.65 18.30 -1.33
CA SER A 54 7.97 19.72 -1.40
C SER A 54 7.68 20.32 -2.78
N ALA A 55 7.78 19.48 -3.83
CA ALA A 55 7.46 19.86 -5.21
C ALA A 55 7.07 18.62 -6.02
N GLY A 56 6.48 18.85 -7.20
CA GLY A 56 6.03 17.80 -8.12
C GLY A 56 4.57 17.41 -7.92
N THR A 57 4.10 16.48 -8.74
CA THR A 57 2.72 15.99 -8.75
C THR A 57 2.68 14.48 -8.70
N ILE A 58 1.60 13.95 -8.13
CA ILE A 58 1.28 12.53 -8.12
C ILE A 58 -0.14 12.38 -8.68
N MET A 59 -0.26 11.70 -9.79
CA MET A 59 -1.53 11.46 -10.49
C MET A 59 -1.93 10.00 -10.34
N LEU A 60 -3.15 9.73 -9.89
CA LEU A 60 -3.78 8.43 -9.92
C LEU A 60 -5.00 8.52 -10.82
N GLU A 61 -5.05 7.74 -11.90
CA GLU A 61 -6.16 7.72 -12.88
C GLU A 61 -6.62 9.14 -13.30
N ASN A 62 -5.71 10.00 -13.70
CA ASN A 62 -5.95 11.39 -14.08
C ASN A 62 -6.36 12.34 -12.93
N GLN A 63 -6.37 11.87 -11.68
CA GLN A 63 -6.62 12.69 -10.51
C GLN A 63 -5.32 13.04 -9.78
N GLY A 64 -5.07 14.34 -9.54
CA GLY A 64 -3.96 14.79 -8.70
C GLY A 64 -4.23 14.45 -7.23
N ILE A 65 -3.32 13.68 -6.63
CA ILE A 65 -3.46 13.20 -5.24
C ILE A 65 -2.37 13.71 -4.30
N GLU A 66 -1.41 14.50 -4.78
CA GLU A 66 -0.27 14.98 -3.96
C GLU A 66 -0.70 15.78 -2.74
N LYS A 67 -1.87 16.43 -2.79
CA LYS A 67 -2.46 17.18 -1.66
C LYS A 67 -3.37 16.35 -0.76
N PHE A 68 -3.69 15.11 -1.16
CA PHE A 68 -4.58 14.25 -0.38
C PHE A 68 -3.83 13.68 0.82
N PRO A 69 -4.43 13.66 2.01
CA PRO A 69 -3.91 12.92 3.16
C PRO A 69 -4.01 11.41 2.88
N ALA A 70 -3.21 10.61 3.59
CA ALA A 70 -3.09 9.17 3.38
C ALA A 70 -4.45 8.45 3.32
N HIS A 71 -5.38 8.75 4.22
CA HIS A 71 -6.69 8.10 4.24
C HIS A 71 -7.54 8.37 2.97
N LYS A 72 -7.39 9.53 2.31
CA LYS A 72 -8.06 9.81 1.04
C LYS A 72 -7.41 9.06 -0.12
N ARG A 73 -6.07 8.91 -0.11
CA ARG A 73 -5.36 8.11 -1.13
C ARG A 73 -5.70 6.63 -1.02
N ILE A 74 -5.82 6.13 0.21
CA ILE A 74 -6.29 4.77 0.47
C ILE A 74 -7.70 4.57 -0.10
N ARG A 75 -8.64 5.50 0.16
CA ARG A 75 -9.99 5.45 -0.42
C ARG A 75 -10.03 5.58 -1.94
N ALA A 76 -9.02 6.20 -2.54
CA ALA A 76 -8.84 6.26 -3.99
C ALA A 76 -8.22 4.99 -4.59
N GLY A 77 -7.99 3.93 -3.78
CA GLY A 77 -7.52 2.62 -4.26
C GLY A 77 -6.04 2.34 -4.05
N ILE A 78 -5.26 3.20 -3.37
CA ILE A 78 -3.85 2.92 -3.09
C ILE A 78 -3.73 1.96 -1.91
N GLY A 79 -3.44 0.68 -2.17
CA GLY A 79 -3.01 -0.28 -1.17
C GLY A 79 -1.53 -0.09 -0.81
N TYR A 80 -1.17 -0.24 0.47
CA TYR A 80 0.22 -0.13 0.91
C TYR A 80 0.60 -1.26 1.86
N VAL A 81 1.66 -1.97 1.52
CA VAL A 81 2.31 -2.96 2.39
C VAL A 81 3.63 -2.36 2.88
N PRO A 82 3.73 -1.98 4.16
CA PRO A 82 4.95 -1.39 4.70
C PRO A 82 6.06 -2.43 4.88
N GLN A 83 7.30 -1.95 4.98
CA GLN A 83 8.42 -2.77 5.39
C GLN A 83 8.14 -3.34 6.80
N GLY A 84 8.44 -4.62 7.02
CA GLY A 84 8.17 -5.30 8.28
C GLY A 84 6.73 -5.81 8.42
N ARG A 85 5.97 -5.86 7.30
CA ARG A 85 4.63 -6.44 7.20
C ARG A 85 3.56 -5.67 7.97
N MET A 86 3.83 -5.26 9.23
CA MET A 86 2.93 -4.51 10.13
C MET A 86 1.53 -5.12 10.21
N ILE A 87 1.44 -6.44 10.36
CA ILE A 87 0.21 -7.13 10.71
C ILE A 87 -0.13 -6.85 12.19
N PHE A 88 -1.36 -7.09 12.58
CA PHE A 88 -1.81 -7.03 13.97
C PHE A 88 -1.64 -8.42 14.60
N PRO A 89 -0.58 -8.66 15.40
CA PRO A 89 -0.26 -10.01 15.89
C PRO A 89 -1.29 -10.59 16.85
N LYS A 90 -2.02 -9.73 17.56
CA LYS A 90 -3.07 -10.10 18.53
C LYS A 90 -4.47 -10.17 17.93
N LEU A 91 -4.60 -10.03 16.62
CA LEU A 91 -5.83 -10.22 15.89
C LEU A 91 -5.73 -11.48 15.04
N THR A 92 -6.85 -12.14 14.83
CA THR A 92 -6.95 -13.29 13.92
C THR A 92 -6.66 -12.86 12.48
N VAL A 93 -6.45 -13.84 11.59
CA VAL A 93 -6.31 -13.60 10.14
C VAL A 93 -7.53 -12.85 9.61
N THR A 94 -8.74 -13.34 9.94
CA THR A 94 -9.99 -12.68 9.51
C THR A 94 -10.09 -11.24 10.00
N GLU A 95 -9.78 -10.97 11.26
CA GLU A 95 -9.81 -9.61 11.80
C GLU A 95 -8.78 -8.70 11.14
N ASN A 96 -7.57 -9.20 10.87
CA ASN A 96 -6.56 -8.48 10.10
C ASN A 96 -7.06 -8.07 8.70
N LEU A 97 -7.73 -8.98 7.99
CA LEU A 97 -8.31 -8.72 6.66
C LEU A 97 -9.46 -7.69 6.76
N ARG A 98 -10.32 -7.81 7.78
CA ARG A 98 -11.44 -6.88 8.01
C ARG A 98 -10.98 -5.44 8.26
N ILE A 99 -9.79 -5.24 8.84
CA ILE A 99 -9.22 -3.88 8.96
C ILE A 99 -9.00 -3.25 7.58
N GLY A 100 -8.60 -4.03 6.56
CA GLY A 100 -8.52 -3.56 5.19
C GLY A 100 -9.86 -3.03 4.65
N LEU A 101 -10.98 -3.63 5.07
CA LEU A 101 -12.33 -3.22 4.65
C LEU A 101 -12.78 -1.87 5.26
N VAL A 102 -12.21 -1.41 6.37
CA VAL A 102 -12.64 -0.17 7.05
C VAL A 102 -12.53 1.05 6.14
N ALA A 103 -11.61 1.05 5.19
CA ALA A 103 -11.45 2.13 4.25
C ALA A 103 -12.44 2.08 3.07
N ARG A 104 -13.19 0.96 2.90
CA ARG A 104 -14.22 0.77 1.88
C ARG A 104 -15.55 1.35 2.36
N GLN A 105 -16.27 2.00 1.45
CA GLN A 105 -17.61 2.53 1.76
C GLN A 105 -18.71 1.49 1.60
N ASP A 106 -18.47 0.44 0.81
CA ASP A 106 -19.45 -0.54 0.31
C ASP A 106 -19.20 -1.98 0.77
N GLY A 107 -18.12 -2.26 1.49
CA GLY A 107 -17.71 -3.64 1.77
C GLY A 107 -17.62 -3.98 3.24
N LYS A 108 -18.45 -4.95 3.67
CA LYS A 108 -18.33 -5.66 4.96
C LYS A 108 -17.79 -7.08 4.79
N VAL A 109 -17.65 -7.55 3.54
CA VAL A 109 -17.27 -8.93 3.21
C VAL A 109 -15.87 -8.91 2.57
N ILE A 110 -15.03 -9.84 3.00
CA ILE A 110 -13.72 -10.08 2.38
C ILE A 110 -13.98 -10.65 0.99
N PRO A 111 -13.44 -10.08 -0.10
CA PRO A 111 -13.63 -10.63 -1.44
C PRO A 111 -13.07 -12.04 -1.56
N ASP A 112 -13.82 -12.94 -2.20
CA ASP A 112 -13.41 -14.34 -2.41
C ASP A 112 -12.12 -14.41 -3.23
N GLU A 113 -11.91 -13.48 -4.17
CA GLU A 113 -10.70 -13.37 -4.99
C GLU A 113 -9.43 -13.22 -4.15
N VAL A 114 -9.51 -12.53 -2.98
CA VAL A 114 -8.36 -12.43 -2.06
C VAL A 114 -8.07 -13.77 -1.42
N LEU A 115 -9.11 -14.52 -1.04
CA LEU A 115 -8.95 -15.84 -0.41
C LEU A 115 -8.46 -16.87 -1.43
N ASP A 116 -8.90 -16.78 -2.69
CA ASP A 116 -8.42 -17.62 -3.80
C ASP A 116 -6.93 -17.39 -4.10
N LEU A 117 -6.46 -16.13 -4.00
CA LEU A 117 -5.03 -15.81 -4.15
C LEU A 117 -4.18 -16.32 -2.99
N PHE A 118 -4.77 -16.45 -1.79
CA PHE A 118 -4.06 -16.86 -0.58
C PHE A 118 -4.85 -17.93 0.20
N PRO A 119 -5.01 -19.17 -0.34
CA PRO A 119 -5.84 -20.21 0.27
C PRO A 119 -5.46 -20.53 1.72
N ILE A 120 -4.17 -20.44 2.06
CA ILE A 120 -3.65 -20.68 3.42
C ILE A 120 -4.28 -19.72 4.45
N LEU A 121 -4.68 -18.52 4.05
CA LEU A 121 -5.34 -17.56 4.95
C LEU A 121 -6.78 -17.96 5.25
N GLN A 122 -7.44 -18.65 4.32
CA GLN A 122 -8.76 -19.23 4.52
C GLN A 122 -8.69 -20.39 5.53
N GLU A 123 -7.71 -21.29 5.37
CA GLU A 123 -7.48 -22.40 6.30
C GLU A 123 -7.16 -21.92 7.72
N MET A 124 -6.43 -20.82 7.83
CA MET A 124 -5.96 -20.26 9.09
C MET A 124 -6.79 -19.07 9.60
N HIS A 125 -8.02 -18.92 9.13
CA HIS A 125 -8.86 -17.74 9.35
C HIS A 125 -9.02 -17.33 10.83
N ASN A 126 -9.06 -18.32 11.75
CA ASN A 126 -9.17 -18.10 13.20
C ASN A 126 -7.81 -18.00 13.92
N ARG A 127 -6.68 -18.22 13.23
CA ARG A 127 -5.36 -18.19 13.84
C ARG A 127 -4.91 -16.76 14.09
N MET A 128 -4.22 -16.51 15.19
CA MET A 128 -3.64 -15.20 15.49
C MET A 128 -2.56 -14.84 14.47
N GLY A 129 -2.52 -13.58 14.05
CA GLY A 129 -1.50 -13.13 13.11
C GLY A 129 -0.07 -13.36 13.60
N GLY A 130 0.15 -13.23 14.91
CA GLY A 130 1.45 -13.49 15.54
C GLY A 130 1.94 -14.93 15.46
N ASP A 131 1.03 -15.90 15.35
CA ASP A 131 1.34 -17.33 15.30
C ASP A 131 1.61 -17.84 13.86
N LEU A 132 1.52 -16.96 12.88
CA LEU A 132 1.81 -17.27 11.49
C LEU A 132 3.32 -17.26 11.24
N SER A 133 3.77 -18.13 10.32
CA SER A 133 5.15 -18.07 9.81
C SER A 133 5.44 -16.73 9.12
N GLY A 134 6.72 -16.38 8.96
CA GLY A 134 7.10 -15.13 8.30
C GLY A 134 6.53 -14.97 6.89
N GLY A 135 6.46 -16.05 6.10
CA GLY A 135 5.85 -16.06 4.78
C GLY A 135 4.33 -15.84 4.82
N GLN A 136 3.64 -16.52 5.75
CA GLN A 136 2.19 -16.35 5.94
C GLN A 136 1.82 -14.95 6.43
N GLN A 137 2.64 -14.34 7.30
CA GLN A 137 2.47 -12.94 7.70
C GLN A 137 2.63 -11.99 6.53
N GLN A 138 3.54 -12.29 5.59
CA GLN A 138 3.71 -11.49 4.37
C GLN A 138 2.48 -11.61 3.46
N GLN A 139 1.96 -12.82 3.29
CA GLN A 139 0.71 -13.05 2.54
C GLN A 139 -0.47 -12.30 3.17
N LEU A 140 -0.60 -12.36 4.50
CA LEU A 140 -1.64 -11.63 5.23
C LEU A 140 -1.52 -10.11 5.05
N ALA A 141 -0.30 -9.57 5.06
CA ALA A 141 -0.07 -8.14 4.84
C ALA A 141 -0.46 -7.70 3.41
N ILE A 142 -0.13 -8.52 2.41
CA ILE A 142 -0.50 -8.28 1.01
C ILE A 142 -2.01 -8.43 0.84
N ALA A 143 -2.60 -9.51 1.33
CA ALA A 143 -4.05 -9.76 1.26
C ALA A 143 -4.84 -8.60 1.87
N ARG A 144 -4.42 -8.09 3.04
CA ARG A 144 -5.04 -6.92 3.68
C ARG A 144 -5.00 -5.66 2.81
N ALA A 145 -3.93 -5.45 2.05
CA ALA A 145 -3.85 -4.32 1.11
C ALA A 145 -4.75 -4.55 -0.12
N LEU A 146 -4.82 -5.79 -0.63
CA LEU A 146 -5.64 -6.15 -1.78
C LEU A 146 -7.14 -6.09 -1.47
N VAL A 147 -7.58 -6.47 -0.27
CA VAL A 147 -8.97 -6.33 0.18
C VAL A 147 -9.50 -4.92 -0.10
N LEU A 148 -8.63 -3.91 -0.02
CA LEU A 148 -8.99 -2.52 -0.29
C LEU A 148 -9.04 -2.20 -1.80
N SER A 149 -8.12 -2.74 -2.61
CA SER A 149 -7.86 -2.28 -3.98
C SER A 149 -8.59 -3.08 -5.06
N LEU A 150 -9.10 -4.29 -4.77
CA LEU A 150 -9.77 -5.16 -5.77
C LEU A 150 -11.12 -4.65 -6.28
N ILE A 151 -11.53 -3.43 -5.95
CA ILE A 151 -12.77 -2.82 -6.48
C ILE A 151 -12.55 -2.10 -7.82
N HIS A 152 -11.31 -1.92 -8.23
CA HIS A 152 -10.98 -1.14 -9.42
C HIS A 152 -10.32 -1.99 -10.52
N ILE A 153 -10.57 -3.29 -10.50
CA ILE A 153 -10.22 -4.19 -11.63
C ILE A 153 -11.45 -4.40 -12.51
#